data_f9ef3e102343c358e383752317f14894
#
_entry.id   f9ef3e102343c358e383752317f14894
#
_cell.length_a   1.000
_cell.length_b   1.000
_cell.length_c   1.000
_cell.angle_alpha   90.00
_cell.angle_beta   90.00
_cell.angle_gamma   90.00
#
_symmetry.space_group_name_H-M   'P 1'
#
loop_
_entity.id
_entity.type
_entity.pdbx_description
1 polymer ?
#
loop_
_entity_poly.entity_id
_entity_poly.type
_entity_poly.pdbx_seq_one_letter_code
_entity_poly.pdbx_strand_id
1 'polypeptide(L)'
;MKNLFAMTAALLIGFGANANNVELIVEAVDNGGVVPGNTFRVYAVLPSAQHSLHAIFAAEEHVLNVATTGNFFQHQYGSSSSLDVNEAIVGIEPGLAFDSWVTVGADNSENNNLWTIGIDY
;
A
#
# COMPACT_ATOMS: atom_id res chain seq x y z
N MET A 1 -1.26 27.42 -20.87
CA MET A 1 -1.89 26.13 -21.18
C MET A 1 -1.27 25.09 -20.27
N LYS A 2 -2.04 24.61 -19.31
CA LYS A 2 -1.58 23.60 -18.35
C LYS A 2 -1.82 22.24 -19.00
N ASN A 3 -0.75 21.56 -19.40
CA ASN A 3 -0.83 20.19 -19.89
C ASN A 3 -1.11 19.26 -18.73
N LEU A 4 -2.36 18.84 -18.61
CA LEU A 4 -2.78 17.81 -17.69
C LEU A 4 -2.32 16.46 -18.27
N PHE A 5 -1.15 15.97 -17.87
CA PHE A 5 -0.73 14.61 -18.13
C PHE A 5 -1.48 13.71 -17.16
N ALA A 6 -2.58 13.13 -17.61
CA ALA A 6 -3.21 12.01 -16.93
C ALA A 6 -2.27 10.79 -17.10
N MET A 7 -1.42 10.50 -16.13
CA MET A 7 -0.72 9.23 -16.06
C MET A 7 -1.71 8.17 -15.57
N THR A 8 -2.20 7.38 -16.49
CA THR A 8 -2.96 6.17 -16.18
C THR A 8 -1.99 5.14 -15.63
N ALA A 9 -1.94 4.97 -14.32
CA ALA A 9 -1.27 3.83 -13.71
C ALA A 9 -2.15 2.60 -13.98
N ALA A 10 -1.73 1.74 -14.90
CA ALA A 10 -2.36 0.44 -15.12
C ALA A 10 -1.90 -0.50 -14.00
N LEU A 11 -2.71 -0.65 -12.97
CA LEU A 11 -2.53 -1.67 -11.94
C LEU A 11 -3.18 -2.96 -12.47
N LEU A 12 -2.37 -3.89 -12.97
CA LEU A 12 -2.83 -5.22 -13.35
C LEU A 12 -2.87 -6.10 -12.10
N ILE A 13 -4.05 -6.19 -11.49
CA ILE A 13 -4.30 -7.15 -10.41
C ILE A 13 -5.05 -8.33 -11.01
N GLY A 14 -4.37 -9.48 -11.08
CA GLY A 14 -4.98 -10.72 -11.48
C GLY A 14 -5.83 -11.30 -10.34
N PHE A 15 -7.14 -11.20 -10.45
CA PHE A 15 -8.06 -11.89 -9.55
C PHE A 15 -8.49 -13.21 -10.17
N GLY A 16 -8.06 -14.31 -9.56
CA GLY A 16 -8.68 -15.62 -9.72
C GLY A 16 -9.70 -15.83 -8.60
N ALA A 17 -10.96 -16.01 -8.99
CA ALA A 17 -12.06 -16.63 -8.28
C ALA A 17 -12.78 -15.86 -7.15
N ASN A 18 -14.10 -15.67 -7.37
CA ASN A 18 -15.20 -15.58 -6.38
C ASN A 18 -14.98 -14.72 -5.12
N ALA A 19 -14.32 -13.60 -5.23
CA ALA A 19 -14.41 -12.58 -4.22
C ALA A 19 -15.77 -11.87 -4.39
N ASN A 20 -16.63 -11.96 -3.41
CA ASN A 20 -17.86 -11.20 -3.35
C ASN A 20 -17.53 -9.71 -3.42
N ASN A 21 -17.49 -9.14 -4.64
CA ASN A 21 -17.46 -7.71 -4.93
C ASN A 21 -16.51 -6.86 -4.04
N VAL A 22 -15.27 -7.29 -3.86
CA VAL A 22 -14.24 -6.40 -3.31
C VAL A 22 -13.78 -5.48 -4.42
N GLU A 23 -13.96 -4.20 -4.23
CA GLU A 23 -13.49 -3.15 -5.15
C GLU A 23 -12.10 -2.66 -4.70
N LEU A 24 -11.24 -2.37 -5.66
CA LEU A 24 -9.97 -1.70 -5.39
C LEU A 24 -10.06 -0.23 -5.80
N ILE A 25 -9.72 0.65 -4.88
CA ILE A 25 -9.63 2.07 -5.10
C ILE A 25 -8.17 2.50 -5.00
N VAL A 26 -7.71 3.26 -5.99
CA VAL A 26 -6.38 3.86 -6.01
C VAL A 26 -6.52 5.37 -5.79
N GLU A 27 -5.91 5.85 -4.72
CA GLU A 27 -5.84 7.27 -4.38
C GLU A 27 -4.43 7.79 -4.66
N ALA A 28 -4.32 8.90 -5.36
CA ALA A 28 -3.06 9.62 -5.49
C ALA A 28 -2.87 10.51 -4.25
N VAL A 29 -1.73 10.36 -3.58
CA VAL A 29 -1.37 11.11 -2.37
C VAL A 29 -0.33 12.16 -2.73
N ASP A 30 -0.58 13.41 -2.37
CA ASP A 30 0.44 14.46 -2.48
C ASP A 30 1.50 14.26 -1.39
N ASN A 31 2.70 13.92 -1.79
CA ASN A 31 3.83 13.76 -0.87
C ASN A 31 4.61 15.05 -0.66
N GLY A 32 4.15 16.18 -1.23
CA GLY A 32 4.81 17.48 -1.07
C GLY A 32 6.25 17.55 -1.60
N GLY A 33 6.68 16.58 -2.40
CA GLY A 33 8.06 16.45 -2.88
C GLY A 33 9.04 15.95 -1.82
N VAL A 34 8.55 15.43 -0.70
CA VAL A 34 9.39 14.86 0.39
C VAL A 34 10.11 13.61 -0.06
N VAL A 35 9.46 12.81 -0.93
CA VAL A 35 10.04 11.63 -1.55
C VAL A 35 9.96 11.72 -3.07
N PRO A 36 10.87 11.08 -3.83
CA PRO A 36 10.83 11.09 -5.27
C PRO A 36 9.63 10.31 -5.82
N GLY A 37 9.11 10.74 -6.96
CA GLY A 37 8.03 10.05 -7.67
C GLY A 37 6.64 10.36 -7.12
N ASN A 38 5.67 9.53 -7.53
CA ASN A 38 4.27 9.66 -7.13
C ASN A 38 3.94 8.65 -6.03
N THR A 39 3.16 9.09 -5.07
CA THR A 39 2.67 8.24 -3.99
C THR A 39 1.22 7.86 -4.23
N PHE A 40 0.90 6.61 -4.02
CA PHE A 40 -0.46 6.08 -4.16
C PHE A 40 -0.84 5.25 -2.93
N ARG A 41 -2.11 5.31 -2.55
CA ARG A 41 -2.74 4.36 -1.63
C ARG A 41 -3.71 3.49 -2.40
N VAL A 42 -3.66 2.20 -2.14
CA VAL A 42 -4.60 1.23 -2.71
C VAL A 42 -5.44 0.66 -1.58
N TYR A 43 -6.74 0.81 -1.71
CA TYR A 43 -7.69 0.33 -0.72
C TYR A 43 -8.51 -0.82 -1.27
N ALA A 44 -8.72 -1.85 -0.45
CA ALA A 44 -9.76 -2.85 -0.68
C ALA A 44 -11.05 -2.35 -0.01
N VAL A 45 -12.07 -2.09 -0.82
CA VAL A 45 -13.38 -1.69 -0.33
C VAL A 45 -14.24 -2.93 -0.17
N LEU A 46 -14.65 -3.19 1.07
CA LEU A 46 -15.48 -4.34 1.40
C LEU A 46 -16.96 -4.03 1.12
N PRO A 47 -17.75 -5.04 0.75
CA PRO A 47 -19.16 -4.86 0.33
C PRO A 47 -20.06 -4.25 1.40
N SER A 48 -19.76 -4.44 2.67
CA SER A 48 -20.52 -3.87 3.78
C SER A 48 -19.71 -3.83 5.08
N ALA A 49 -20.23 -3.13 6.09
CA ALA A 49 -19.62 -3.04 7.42
C ALA A 49 -19.57 -4.37 8.20
N GLN A 50 -20.29 -5.38 7.75
CA GLN A 50 -20.25 -6.74 8.35
C GLN A 50 -19.09 -7.57 7.81
N HIS A 51 -18.43 -7.13 6.75
CA HIS A 51 -17.24 -7.79 6.21
C HIS A 51 -15.99 -7.27 6.90
N SER A 52 -15.02 -8.13 7.06
CA SER A 52 -13.69 -7.77 7.55
C SER A 52 -12.60 -8.45 6.74
N LEU A 53 -11.49 -7.76 6.55
CA LEU A 53 -10.30 -8.32 5.95
C LEU A 53 -9.42 -8.89 7.06
N HIS A 54 -9.25 -10.21 7.06
CA HIS A 54 -8.45 -10.90 8.08
C HIS A 54 -7.01 -11.15 7.64
N ALA A 55 -6.81 -11.39 6.35
CA ALA A 55 -5.50 -11.68 5.80
C ALA A 55 -5.42 -11.33 4.31
N ILE A 56 -4.22 -10.97 3.90
CA ILE A 56 -3.78 -10.93 2.50
C ILE A 56 -2.71 -12.02 2.38
N PHE A 57 -2.86 -12.95 1.47
CA PHE A 57 -1.92 -14.06 1.33
C PHE A 57 -1.72 -14.46 -0.12
N ALA A 58 -0.60 -15.10 -0.38
CA ALA A 58 -0.30 -15.77 -1.64
C ALA A 58 -0.28 -17.29 -1.45
N ALA A 59 -0.62 -18.02 -2.49
CA ALA A 59 -0.49 -19.47 -2.56
C ALA A 59 0.14 -19.87 -3.89
N GLU A 60 0.56 -21.13 -4.02
CA GLU A 60 1.31 -21.62 -5.20
C GLU A 60 0.61 -21.31 -6.53
N GLU A 61 -0.74 -21.41 -6.57
CA GLU A 61 -1.54 -21.13 -7.77
C GLU A 61 -2.14 -19.70 -7.80
N HIS A 62 -1.93 -18.92 -6.74
CA HIS A 62 -2.49 -17.57 -6.55
C HIS A 62 -1.42 -16.63 -6.02
N VAL A 63 -0.59 -16.16 -6.92
CA VAL A 63 0.51 -15.24 -6.58
C VAL A 63 -0.05 -13.85 -6.27
N LEU A 64 0.27 -13.33 -5.08
CA LEU A 64 0.08 -11.92 -4.78
C LEU A 64 1.22 -11.13 -5.39
N ASN A 65 0.92 -10.24 -6.30
CA ASN A 65 1.91 -9.39 -6.94
C ASN A 65 1.48 -7.93 -6.86
N VAL A 66 2.38 -7.10 -6.35
CA VAL A 66 2.26 -5.64 -6.37
C VAL A 66 3.44 -5.11 -7.17
N ALA A 67 3.17 -4.43 -8.27
CA ALA A 67 4.21 -3.97 -9.18
C ALA A 67 4.03 -2.48 -9.52
N THR A 68 5.14 -1.82 -9.82
CA THR A 68 5.19 -0.44 -10.31
C THR A 68 6.03 -0.37 -11.58
N THR A 69 5.83 0.66 -12.40
CA THR A 69 6.66 0.93 -13.58
C THR A 69 8.03 1.51 -13.24
N GLY A 70 8.23 1.95 -12.00
CA GLY A 70 9.50 2.42 -11.47
C GLY A 70 9.99 1.50 -10.34
N ASN A 71 10.69 2.08 -9.38
CA ASN A 71 11.09 1.40 -8.16
C ASN A 71 10.17 1.80 -7.01
N PHE A 72 9.92 0.88 -6.10
CA PHE A 72 9.30 1.21 -4.82
C PHE A 72 10.26 2.08 -4.00
N PHE A 73 9.73 3.12 -3.40
CA PHE A 73 10.49 3.89 -2.42
C PHE A 73 10.55 3.09 -1.11
N GLN A 74 11.76 2.87 -0.62
CA GLN A 74 12.01 2.20 0.65
C GLN A 74 12.81 3.13 1.56
N HIS A 75 12.23 3.46 2.70
CA HIS A 75 12.87 4.31 3.69
C HIS A 75 13.77 3.48 4.60
N GLN A 76 14.93 4.01 5.00
CA GLN A 76 15.91 3.28 5.83
C GLN A 76 15.36 2.82 7.21
N TYR A 77 14.32 3.46 7.69
CA TYR A 77 13.64 3.14 8.96
C TYR A 77 12.29 2.46 8.75
N GLY A 78 11.91 2.18 7.51
CA GLY A 78 10.69 1.50 7.14
C GLY A 78 10.88 0.02 6.86
N SER A 79 9.81 -0.64 6.53
CA SER A 79 9.81 -2.03 6.08
C SER A 79 8.65 -2.30 5.12
N SER A 80 8.48 -3.55 4.74
CA SER A 80 7.36 -4.00 3.90
C SER A 80 5.99 -3.94 4.58
N SER A 81 5.90 -3.51 5.83
CA SER A 81 4.65 -3.37 6.57
C SER A 81 4.56 -2.05 7.33
N SER A 82 3.34 -1.62 7.64
CA SER A 82 3.09 -0.42 8.45
C SER A 82 3.58 -0.51 9.90
N LEU A 83 4.03 -1.67 10.35
CA LEU A 83 4.58 -1.88 11.72
C LEU A 83 5.76 -0.98 12.03
N ASP A 84 6.57 -0.64 11.03
CA ASP A 84 7.78 0.17 11.23
C ASP A 84 7.56 1.66 10.92
N VAL A 85 6.33 2.06 10.56
CA VAL A 85 5.98 3.48 10.42
C VAL A 85 5.73 4.08 11.81
N ASN A 86 6.80 4.54 12.44
CA ASN A 86 6.76 5.14 13.77
C ASN A 86 6.55 6.65 13.69
N GLU A 87 5.48 7.15 14.28
CA GLU A 87 5.08 8.57 14.26
C GLU A 87 6.16 9.50 14.84
N ALA A 88 6.89 9.05 15.86
CA ALA A 88 8.00 9.84 16.42
C ALA A 88 9.16 9.98 15.42
N ILE A 89 9.40 8.95 14.60
CA ILE A 89 10.41 9.00 13.54
C ILE A 89 9.89 9.84 12.37
N VAL A 90 8.62 9.71 11.99
CA VAL A 90 7.99 10.54 10.95
C VAL A 90 8.14 12.04 11.26
N GLY A 91 8.08 12.42 12.52
CA GLY A 91 8.29 13.80 12.95
C GLY A 91 9.70 14.35 12.66
N ILE A 92 10.69 13.49 12.51
CA ILE A 92 12.10 13.83 12.23
C ILE A 92 12.45 13.54 10.77
N GLU A 93 11.95 12.43 10.26
CA GLU A 93 12.16 11.91 8.91
C GLU A 93 10.81 11.76 8.19
N PRO A 94 10.24 12.85 7.65
CA PRO A 94 8.89 12.82 7.06
C PRO A 94 8.74 11.85 5.88
N GLY A 95 9.84 11.47 5.22
CA GLY A 95 9.85 10.49 4.15
C GLY A 95 9.34 9.11 4.56
N LEU A 96 9.44 8.77 5.84
CA LEU A 96 8.95 7.49 6.36
C LEU A 96 7.43 7.32 6.21
N ALA A 97 6.67 8.41 6.26
CA ALA A 97 5.21 8.37 6.04
C ALA A 97 4.83 7.93 4.61
N PHE A 98 5.77 8.01 3.68
CA PHE A 98 5.60 7.68 2.26
C PHE A 98 6.37 6.42 1.84
N ASP A 99 6.85 5.65 2.81
CA ASP A 99 7.47 4.35 2.56
C ASP A 99 6.49 3.39 1.86
N SER A 100 7.02 2.43 1.12
CA SER A 100 6.18 1.43 0.45
C SER A 100 5.92 0.25 1.37
N TRP A 101 4.69 0.07 1.80
CA TRP A 101 4.30 -0.96 2.75
C TRP A 101 2.89 -1.50 2.49
N VAL A 102 2.60 -2.65 3.06
CA VAL A 102 1.28 -3.29 3.07
C VAL A 102 0.74 -3.36 4.49
N THR A 103 -0.54 -3.17 4.66
CA THR A 103 -1.21 -3.27 5.96
C THR A 103 -2.60 -3.87 5.88
N VAL A 104 -3.13 -4.24 7.03
CA VAL A 104 -4.54 -4.54 7.25
C VAL A 104 -5.00 -3.75 8.48
N GLY A 105 -5.63 -2.63 8.22
CA GLY A 105 -6.29 -1.79 9.23
C GLY A 105 -5.47 -0.60 9.73
N ALA A 106 -4.25 -0.77 10.21
CA ALA A 106 -3.43 0.32 10.76
C ALA A 106 -2.39 0.82 9.75
N ASP A 107 -2.15 2.11 9.70
CA ASP A 107 -1.20 2.77 8.79
C ASP A 107 0.12 3.20 9.46
N ASN A 108 0.26 2.91 10.74
CA ASN A 108 1.47 3.15 11.51
C ASN A 108 1.68 2.07 12.57
N SER A 109 2.71 2.21 13.41
CA SER A 109 3.07 1.24 14.45
C SER A 109 2.15 1.28 15.69
N GLU A 110 1.31 2.31 15.85
CA GLU A 110 0.49 2.46 17.05
C GLU A 110 -0.74 1.54 17.01
N ASN A 111 -0.89 0.72 18.04
CA ASN A 111 -1.97 -0.26 18.15
C ASN A 111 -2.08 -1.22 16.95
N ASN A 112 -0.98 -1.41 16.25
CA ASN A 112 -0.90 -2.26 15.08
C ASN A 112 -0.59 -3.70 15.48
N ASN A 113 -1.52 -4.60 15.26
CA ASN A 113 -1.38 -6.04 15.53
C ASN A 113 -1.14 -6.84 14.24
N LEU A 114 -0.71 -6.19 13.18
CA LEU A 114 -0.38 -6.84 11.93
C LEU A 114 0.75 -7.85 12.14
N TRP A 115 0.61 -9.00 11.53
CA TRP A 115 1.67 -9.99 11.44
C TRP A 115 1.98 -10.27 9.97
N THR A 116 3.24 -10.08 9.57
CA THR A 116 3.68 -10.26 8.19
C THR A 116 4.69 -11.39 8.09
N ILE A 117 4.57 -12.20 7.03
CA ILE A 117 5.52 -13.26 6.71
C ILE A 117 5.83 -13.18 5.21
N GLY A 118 7.12 -13.05 4.86
CA GLY A 118 7.58 -13.24 3.49
C GLY A 118 7.08 -12.20 2.49
N ILE A 119 6.92 -10.94 2.91
CA ILE A 119 6.74 -9.83 1.97
C ILE A 119 8.13 -9.38 1.52
N ASP A 120 8.35 -9.45 0.22
CA ASP A 120 9.58 -9.01 -0.45
C ASP A 120 9.21 -8.09 -1.63
N TYR A 121 10.00 -7.01 -1.86
CA TYR A 121 9.77 -6.01 -2.91
C TYR A 121 10.88 -6.00 -3.93
#